data_c155f18d6317da5672a374135d0d1ec9
#
_entry.id   c155f18d6317da5672a374135d0d1ec9
#
_cell.length_a   1.000
_cell.length_b   1.000
_cell.length_c   1.000
_cell.angle_alpha   90.00
_cell.angle_beta   90.00
_cell.angle_gamma   90.00
#
_symmetry.space_group_name_H-M   'P 1'
#
loop_
_entity.id
_entity.type
_entity.pdbx_description
1 polymer ?
#
loop_
_entity_poly.entity_id
_entity_poly.type
_entity_poly.pdbx_seq_one_letter_code
_entity_poly.pdbx_strand_id
1 'polypeptide(L)'
;MQKKPNIDKNTLTDTFTIYLSGNDECGELNQSGRSDVNILIEVNPKTKQILLVNTPRDYYVTIDSLTSGKGKDKLTHAGIFGVDASMETLSNLYDWDIDYYVRVNFTGVEEIVDALGGITVDSEIEFTTHPDTSDVEFHFVKGKNEVNGKAALAFCRERQNISGGDNQRGRDQMIAIQGIVDKVASPSILYNYSSVLNSVQSMFQTSLTDDDIASMVKLTMEGEAWNVQSYAVSGEGVYAPSYFFSYPSLYMTEPDMNTVEKAKELLQKIKDGDVFDVDEYVSEN
;
A
#
# COMPACT_ATOMS: atom_id res chain seq x y z
N MET A 1 24.49 6.60 8.17
CA MET A 1 23.93 7.48 9.20
C MET A 1 22.72 8.16 8.60
N GLN A 2 21.54 7.59 8.81
CA GLN A 2 20.29 8.18 8.33
C GLN A 2 20.06 9.51 9.06
N LYS A 3 19.81 10.59 8.29
CA LYS A 3 19.22 11.79 8.85
C LYS A 3 17.81 11.41 9.30
N LYS A 4 17.57 11.37 10.62
CA LYS A 4 16.20 11.41 11.14
C LYS A 4 15.54 12.66 10.53
N PRO A 5 14.34 12.53 9.91
CA PRO A 5 13.61 13.69 9.47
C PRO A 5 13.42 14.62 10.68
N ASN A 6 13.78 15.87 10.52
CA ASN A 6 13.61 16.90 11.54
C ASN A 6 12.16 17.38 11.44
N ILE A 7 11.22 16.53 11.87
CA ILE A 7 9.80 16.88 11.89
C ILE A 7 9.60 17.74 13.13
N ASP A 8 9.36 19.01 12.88
CA ASP A 8 9.00 19.98 13.91
C ASP A 8 7.68 19.50 14.56
N LYS A 9 7.62 19.43 15.88
CA LYS A 9 6.54 18.81 16.68
C LYS A 9 5.17 19.45 16.57
N ASN A 10 4.93 20.27 15.59
CA ASN A 10 3.66 20.95 15.36
C ASN A 10 3.11 20.59 13.98
N THR A 11 2.32 19.53 14.00
CA THR A 11 1.25 19.27 13.06
C THR A 11 1.65 18.61 11.73
N LEU A 12 1.04 17.47 11.47
CA LEU A 12 0.75 16.91 10.14
C LEU A 12 -0.15 17.88 9.31
N THR A 13 0.22 19.16 9.27
CA THR A 13 -0.44 20.18 8.42
C THR A 13 0.22 20.29 7.06
N ASP A 14 1.44 19.79 6.93
CA ASP A 14 2.15 19.70 5.67
C ASP A 14 1.99 18.33 5.05
N THR A 15 2.24 18.23 3.78
CA THR A 15 2.19 16.98 3.01
C THR A 15 3.22 15.99 3.54
N PHE A 16 2.85 14.72 3.61
CA PHE A 16 3.74 13.64 4.07
C PHE A 16 3.47 12.35 3.30
N THR A 17 4.48 11.50 3.24
CA THR A 17 4.44 10.21 2.55
C THR A 17 4.53 9.05 3.54
N ILE A 18 3.64 8.08 3.43
CA ILE A 18 3.67 6.82 4.18
C ILE A 18 4.00 5.67 3.23
N TYR A 19 4.95 4.83 3.58
CA TYR A 19 5.14 3.54 2.93
C TYR A 19 4.27 2.48 3.60
N LEU A 20 3.29 1.93 2.87
CA LEU A 20 2.51 0.78 3.29
C LEU A 20 3.15 -0.50 2.76
N SER A 21 3.58 -1.37 3.69
CA SER A 21 4.15 -2.69 3.40
C SER A 21 3.20 -3.78 3.88
N GLY A 22 2.77 -4.65 2.96
CA GLY A 22 2.01 -5.85 3.28
C GLY A 22 2.83 -7.11 3.07
N ASN A 23 2.75 -8.08 3.98
CA ASN A 23 3.32 -9.40 3.77
C ASN A 23 2.26 -10.51 3.80
N ASP A 24 2.53 -11.58 3.06
CA ASP A 24 1.67 -12.75 2.84
C ASP A 24 1.83 -13.79 3.99
N GLU A 25 2.13 -13.33 5.21
CA GLU A 25 2.29 -14.19 6.38
C GLU A 25 1.06 -14.13 7.28
N CYS A 26 0.81 -15.21 8.02
CA CYS A 26 -0.23 -15.28 9.04
C CYS A 26 0.41 -15.35 10.44
N GLY A 27 -0.29 -14.87 11.46
CA GLY A 27 0.16 -14.87 12.85
C GLY A 27 0.83 -13.58 13.26
N GLU A 28 1.87 -13.69 14.11
CA GLU A 28 2.58 -12.50 14.59
C GLU A 28 3.35 -11.80 13.48
N LEU A 29 3.33 -10.48 13.49
CA LEU A 29 4.03 -9.67 12.50
C LEU A 29 5.53 -9.65 12.79
N ASN A 30 6.32 -10.27 11.91
CA ASN A 30 7.77 -10.28 12.00
C ASN A 30 8.38 -8.93 11.58
N GLN A 31 9.53 -8.57 12.16
CA GLN A 31 10.26 -7.34 11.77
C GLN A 31 10.87 -7.44 10.36
N SER A 32 11.06 -8.64 9.83
CA SER A 32 11.58 -8.91 8.50
C SER A 32 10.70 -9.94 7.81
N GLY A 33 10.59 -9.87 6.50
CA GLY A 33 9.78 -10.75 5.67
C GLY A 33 9.57 -10.10 4.31
N ARG A 34 9.13 -10.87 3.31
CA ARG A 34 8.85 -10.32 1.99
C ARG A 34 7.80 -9.22 2.06
N SER A 35 8.02 -8.14 1.31
CA SER A 35 7.01 -7.10 1.11
C SER A 35 6.22 -7.41 -0.16
N ASP A 36 5.08 -8.09 0.01
CA ASP A 36 4.23 -8.51 -1.12
C ASP A 36 3.29 -7.40 -1.61
N VAL A 37 3.07 -6.39 -0.78
CA VAL A 37 2.39 -5.14 -1.11
C VAL A 37 3.33 -3.99 -0.83
N ASN A 38 3.51 -3.09 -1.80
CA ASN A 38 4.38 -1.92 -1.71
C ASN A 38 3.65 -0.71 -2.25
N ILE A 39 3.13 0.14 -1.37
CA ILE A 39 2.35 1.32 -1.73
C ILE A 39 2.94 2.55 -1.06
N LEU A 40 3.18 3.61 -1.85
CA LEU A 40 3.39 4.94 -1.32
C LEU A 40 2.04 5.64 -1.18
N ILE A 41 1.78 6.20 -0.02
CA ILE A 41 0.58 6.97 0.30
C ILE A 41 1.01 8.41 0.53
N GLU A 42 0.76 9.26 -0.45
CA GLU A 42 0.99 10.70 -0.34
C GLU A 42 -0.27 11.37 0.19
N VAL A 43 -0.14 12.11 1.29
CA VAL A 43 -1.25 12.76 1.98
C VAL A 43 -1.06 14.26 1.99
N ASN A 44 -1.99 15.01 1.42
CA ASN A 44 -2.04 16.47 1.55
C ASN A 44 -3.24 16.89 2.42
N PRO A 45 -3.02 17.23 3.70
CA PRO A 45 -4.10 17.62 4.60
C PRO A 45 -4.79 18.93 4.22
N LYS A 46 -4.09 19.83 3.52
CA LYS A 46 -4.63 21.14 3.14
C LYS A 46 -5.67 21.04 2.03
N THR A 47 -5.45 20.14 1.08
CA THR A 47 -6.35 19.91 -0.06
C THR A 47 -7.24 18.68 0.11
N LYS A 48 -7.10 17.95 1.22
CA LYS A 48 -7.84 16.70 1.51
C LYS A 48 -7.67 15.66 0.42
N GLN A 49 -6.46 15.52 -0.10
CA GLN A 49 -6.13 14.54 -1.13
C GLN A 49 -5.21 13.45 -0.57
N ILE A 50 -5.49 12.22 -0.98
CA ILE A 50 -4.65 11.05 -0.74
C ILE A 50 -4.41 10.37 -2.08
N LEU A 51 -3.14 10.11 -2.42
CA LEU A 51 -2.75 9.33 -3.59
C LEU A 51 -2.05 8.05 -3.15
N LEU A 52 -2.55 6.93 -3.64
CA LEU A 52 -1.95 5.61 -3.45
C LEU A 52 -1.16 5.23 -4.70
N VAL A 53 0.16 5.07 -4.60
CA VAL A 53 1.01 4.61 -5.71
C VAL A 53 1.46 3.19 -5.44
N ASN A 54 0.93 2.23 -6.20
CA ASN A 54 1.27 0.81 -6.08
C ASN A 54 2.48 0.44 -6.93
N THR A 55 3.46 -0.24 -6.31
CA THR A 55 4.65 -0.76 -6.97
C THR A 55 4.64 -2.29 -6.96
N PRO A 56 4.73 -2.96 -8.13
CA PRO A 56 4.75 -4.42 -8.20
C PRO A 56 5.88 -5.02 -7.36
N ARG A 57 5.56 -6.06 -6.57
CA ARG A 57 6.53 -6.73 -5.68
C ARG A 57 7.71 -7.36 -6.43
N ASP A 58 7.49 -7.72 -7.69
CA ASP A 58 8.48 -8.39 -8.53
C ASP A 58 9.35 -7.41 -9.35
N TYR A 59 9.24 -6.09 -9.12
CA TYR A 59 10.08 -5.08 -9.75
C TYR A 59 11.56 -5.38 -9.56
N TYR A 60 12.30 -5.43 -10.69
CA TYR A 60 13.74 -5.67 -10.73
C TYR A 60 14.51 -4.39 -10.49
N VAL A 61 14.79 -4.11 -9.24
CA VAL A 61 15.35 -2.85 -8.75
C VAL A 61 16.67 -3.04 -8.01
N THR A 62 17.46 -1.97 -7.94
CA THR A 62 18.66 -1.93 -7.12
C THR A 62 18.29 -1.77 -5.66
N ILE A 63 18.84 -2.65 -4.78
CA ILE A 63 18.65 -2.60 -3.34
C ILE A 63 19.96 -2.14 -2.70
N ASP A 64 20.14 -0.82 -2.59
CA ASP A 64 21.44 -0.18 -2.32
C ASP A 64 22.02 -0.51 -0.94
N SER A 65 21.21 -0.51 0.11
CA SER A 65 21.64 -0.81 1.49
C SER A 65 22.33 -2.16 1.64
N LEU A 66 22.08 -3.07 0.72
CA LEU A 66 22.54 -4.45 0.79
C LEU A 66 23.60 -4.80 -0.27
N THR A 67 23.56 -4.13 -1.40
CA THR A 67 24.40 -4.44 -2.56
C THR A 67 25.54 -3.46 -2.74
N SER A 68 25.61 -2.41 -1.94
CA SER A 68 26.50 -1.25 -2.16
C SER A 68 26.31 -0.66 -3.56
N GLY A 69 25.06 -0.60 -4.03
CA GLY A 69 24.67 -0.07 -5.33
C GLY A 69 25.02 -0.97 -6.53
N LYS A 70 25.29 -2.27 -6.31
CA LYS A 70 25.82 -3.15 -7.36
C LYS A 70 24.92 -4.28 -7.79
N GLY A 71 23.82 -4.56 -7.11
CA GLY A 71 22.96 -5.69 -7.43
C GLY A 71 21.50 -5.30 -7.57
N LYS A 72 20.85 -5.90 -8.56
CA LYS A 72 19.40 -5.82 -8.71
C LYS A 72 18.74 -7.10 -8.23
N ASP A 73 17.58 -6.96 -7.60
CA ASP A 73 16.73 -8.08 -7.21
C ASP A 73 15.25 -7.65 -7.21
N LYS A 74 14.34 -8.58 -6.87
CA LYS A 74 12.94 -8.24 -6.67
C LYS A 74 12.77 -7.26 -5.52
N LEU A 75 11.91 -6.27 -5.69
CA LEU A 75 11.54 -5.33 -4.62
C LEU A 75 11.10 -6.05 -3.34
N THR A 76 10.30 -7.13 -3.45
CA THR A 76 9.84 -7.92 -2.30
C THR A 76 10.99 -8.46 -1.43
N HIS A 77 12.18 -8.69 -2.02
CA HIS A 77 13.35 -9.16 -1.29
C HIS A 77 13.98 -8.09 -0.40
N ALA A 78 13.77 -6.80 -0.67
CA ALA A 78 14.20 -5.72 0.22
C ALA A 78 13.57 -5.87 1.62
N GLY A 79 12.30 -6.27 1.69
CA GLY A 79 11.59 -6.47 2.96
C GLY A 79 12.18 -7.56 3.86
N ILE A 80 12.91 -8.53 3.31
CA ILE A 80 13.62 -9.58 4.08
C ILE A 80 14.68 -8.95 5.01
N PHE A 81 15.23 -7.81 4.61
CA PHE A 81 16.25 -7.07 5.34
C PHE A 81 15.67 -5.93 6.19
N GLY A 82 14.35 -5.87 6.28
CA GLY A 82 13.62 -4.92 7.09
C GLY A 82 12.92 -3.83 6.28
N VAL A 83 12.05 -3.09 6.95
CA VAL A 83 11.26 -2.02 6.34
C VAL A 83 12.13 -0.88 5.80
N ASP A 84 13.22 -0.56 6.49
CA ASP A 84 14.15 0.51 6.09
C ASP A 84 14.78 0.24 4.72
N ALA A 85 15.12 -1.02 4.42
CA ALA A 85 15.66 -1.40 3.12
C ALA A 85 14.62 -1.25 1.99
N SER A 86 13.35 -1.56 2.27
CA SER A 86 12.26 -1.33 1.33
C SER A 86 12.01 0.15 1.09
N MET A 87 12.00 0.96 2.16
CA MET A 87 11.84 2.42 2.07
C MET A 87 12.97 3.06 1.25
N GLU A 88 14.22 2.71 1.54
CA GLU A 88 15.38 3.21 0.79
C GLU A 88 15.29 2.83 -0.70
N THR A 89 14.91 1.58 -0.99
CA THR A 89 14.75 1.10 -2.37
C THR A 89 13.67 1.89 -3.12
N LEU A 90 12.52 2.12 -2.51
CA LEU A 90 11.43 2.91 -3.11
C LEU A 90 11.80 4.39 -3.21
N SER A 91 12.43 4.96 -2.18
CA SER A 91 12.92 6.33 -2.19
C SER A 91 13.89 6.57 -3.37
N ASN A 92 14.80 5.62 -3.62
CA ASN A 92 15.72 5.68 -4.76
C ASN A 92 15.00 5.50 -6.11
N LEU A 93 13.99 4.62 -6.19
CA LEU A 93 13.23 4.39 -7.42
C LEU A 93 12.45 5.63 -7.85
N TYR A 94 11.80 6.28 -6.88
CA TYR A 94 10.93 7.44 -7.13
C TYR A 94 11.66 8.77 -6.96
N ASP A 95 12.91 8.78 -6.47
CA ASP A 95 13.61 10.01 -6.05
C ASP A 95 12.70 10.85 -5.12
N TRP A 96 12.14 10.19 -4.09
CA TRP A 96 11.12 10.72 -3.23
C TRP A 96 11.39 10.41 -1.76
N ASP A 97 11.20 11.38 -0.89
CA ASP A 97 11.34 11.19 0.56
C ASP A 97 10.11 10.46 1.13
N ILE A 98 10.35 9.45 1.97
CA ILE A 98 9.30 8.69 2.67
C ILE A 98 9.43 8.98 4.16
N ASP A 99 8.38 9.57 4.75
CA ASP A 99 8.40 10.06 6.14
C ASP A 99 8.09 8.97 7.16
N TYR A 100 7.11 8.13 6.84
CA TYR A 100 6.58 7.10 7.74
C TYR A 100 6.44 5.76 7.04
N TYR A 101 6.25 4.71 7.86
CA TYR A 101 5.80 3.42 7.35
C TYR A 101 4.64 2.86 8.17
N VAL A 102 3.85 2.02 7.53
CA VAL A 102 2.89 1.10 8.13
C VAL A 102 3.14 -0.27 7.53
N ARG A 103 3.32 -1.28 8.38
CA ARG A 103 3.52 -2.66 7.97
C ARG A 103 2.43 -3.54 8.55
N VAL A 104 1.83 -4.40 7.72
CA VAL A 104 0.71 -5.27 8.08
C VAL A 104 0.86 -6.64 7.42
N ASN A 105 0.30 -7.67 8.03
CA ASN A 105 0.18 -8.99 7.43
C ASN A 105 -1.30 -9.37 7.21
N PHE A 106 -1.57 -10.54 6.67
CA PHE A 106 -2.93 -10.99 6.38
C PHE A 106 -3.84 -11.07 7.62
N THR A 107 -3.33 -11.55 8.74
CA THR A 107 -4.10 -11.56 10.00
C THR A 107 -4.45 -10.14 10.42
N GLY A 108 -3.49 -9.21 10.32
CA GLY A 108 -3.71 -7.81 10.62
C GLY A 108 -4.76 -7.17 9.71
N VAL A 109 -4.75 -7.45 8.41
CA VAL A 109 -5.76 -6.93 7.48
C VAL A 109 -7.16 -7.40 7.87
N GLU A 110 -7.36 -8.71 8.16
CA GLU A 110 -8.65 -9.24 8.59
C GLU A 110 -9.16 -8.52 9.84
N GLU A 111 -8.33 -8.41 10.87
CA GLU A 111 -8.72 -7.78 12.13
C GLU A 111 -8.92 -6.27 12.04
N ILE A 112 -8.13 -5.58 11.22
CA ILE A 112 -8.32 -4.13 10.96
C ILE A 112 -9.66 -3.90 10.28
N VAL A 113 -10.00 -4.66 9.24
CA VAL A 113 -11.28 -4.54 8.54
C VAL A 113 -12.46 -4.81 9.47
N ASP A 114 -12.37 -5.83 10.32
CA ASP A 114 -13.43 -6.14 11.30
C ASP A 114 -13.56 -5.03 12.36
N ALA A 115 -12.44 -4.49 12.85
CA ALA A 115 -12.44 -3.36 13.80
C ALA A 115 -13.04 -2.08 13.21
N LEU A 116 -12.87 -1.87 11.90
CA LEU A 116 -13.50 -0.77 11.16
C LEU A 116 -15.00 -0.98 10.90
N GLY A 117 -15.54 -2.18 11.23
CA GLY A 117 -16.92 -2.55 10.97
C GLY A 117 -17.19 -2.90 9.51
N GLY A 118 -16.16 -3.38 8.80
CA GLY A 118 -16.20 -3.70 7.38
C GLY A 118 -15.78 -2.55 6.48
N ILE A 119 -15.46 -2.90 5.23
CA ILE A 119 -15.09 -1.95 4.15
C ILE A 119 -15.93 -2.22 2.90
N THR A 120 -15.92 -1.26 1.98
CA THR A 120 -16.47 -1.43 0.63
C THR A 120 -15.33 -1.71 -0.34
N VAL A 121 -15.42 -2.79 -1.12
CA VAL A 121 -14.52 -3.06 -2.26
C VAL A 121 -15.29 -2.91 -3.57
N ASP A 122 -14.72 -2.19 -4.53
CA ASP A 122 -15.32 -1.97 -5.85
C ASP A 122 -14.68 -2.95 -6.86
N SER A 123 -15.23 -4.18 -6.94
CA SER A 123 -14.67 -5.23 -7.76
C SER A 123 -14.81 -4.96 -9.24
N GLU A 124 -13.73 -5.05 -10.01
CA GLU A 124 -13.72 -4.89 -11.46
C GLU A 124 -14.45 -6.04 -12.19
N ILE A 125 -14.51 -7.20 -11.54
CA ILE A 125 -15.06 -8.43 -12.11
C ILE A 125 -15.98 -9.14 -11.10
N GLU A 126 -16.87 -9.99 -11.62
CA GLU A 126 -17.65 -10.92 -10.81
C GLU A 126 -16.91 -12.24 -10.66
N PHE A 127 -16.79 -12.76 -9.44
CA PHE A 127 -16.16 -14.06 -9.17
C PHE A 127 -16.61 -14.66 -7.82
N THR A 128 -16.34 -15.95 -7.68
CA THR A 128 -16.51 -16.69 -6.43
C THR A 128 -15.16 -17.25 -6.02
N THR A 129 -14.82 -17.19 -4.74
CA THR A 129 -13.53 -17.64 -4.24
C THR A 129 -13.32 -19.14 -4.42
N HIS A 130 -12.07 -19.52 -4.73
CA HIS A 130 -11.67 -20.91 -4.79
C HIS A 130 -11.54 -21.50 -3.36
N PRO A 131 -11.86 -22.79 -3.14
CA PRO A 131 -11.74 -23.44 -1.83
C PRO A 131 -10.34 -23.39 -1.20
N ASP A 132 -9.27 -23.29 -2.02
CA ASP A 132 -7.90 -23.16 -1.52
C ASP A 132 -7.59 -21.72 -1.05
N THR A 133 -8.44 -20.75 -1.39
CA THR A 133 -8.27 -19.34 -1.01
C THR A 133 -8.87 -19.05 0.34
N SER A 134 -10.03 -19.67 0.65
CA SER A 134 -10.76 -19.46 1.90
C SER A 134 -11.58 -20.71 2.26
N ASP A 135 -11.67 -21.01 3.55
CA ASP A 135 -12.55 -22.07 4.09
C ASP A 135 -14.04 -21.76 3.90
N VAL A 136 -14.37 -20.51 3.64
CA VAL A 136 -15.72 -20.03 3.38
C VAL A 136 -15.78 -19.51 1.96
N GLU A 137 -16.77 -19.95 1.20
CA GLU A 137 -17.05 -19.44 -0.13
C GLU A 137 -17.64 -18.03 -0.06
N PHE A 138 -16.99 -17.08 -0.78
CA PHE A 138 -17.46 -15.72 -0.95
C PHE A 138 -17.74 -15.46 -2.42
N HIS A 139 -18.88 -14.82 -2.70
CA HIS A 139 -19.25 -14.35 -4.03
C HIS A 139 -19.17 -12.83 -4.09
N PHE A 140 -18.40 -12.32 -5.04
CA PHE A 140 -18.24 -10.89 -5.31
C PHE A 140 -18.89 -10.55 -6.65
N VAL A 141 -19.76 -9.54 -6.64
CA VAL A 141 -20.34 -9.00 -7.86
C VAL A 141 -19.42 -7.92 -8.44
N LYS A 142 -19.49 -7.68 -9.74
CA LYS A 142 -18.85 -6.52 -10.33
C LYS A 142 -19.45 -5.23 -9.74
N GLY A 143 -18.60 -4.32 -9.28
CA GLY A 143 -19.00 -3.11 -8.57
C GLY A 143 -18.84 -3.25 -7.04
N LYS A 144 -19.60 -2.48 -6.28
CA LYS A 144 -19.46 -2.33 -4.83
C LYS A 144 -19.95 -3.56 -4.05
N ASN A 145 -19.09 -4.07 -3.19
CA ASN A 145 -19.37 -5.16 -2.25
C ASN A 145 -19.00 -4.70 -0.84
N GLU A 146 -19.93 -4.84 0.11
CA GLU A 146 -19.65 -4.63 1.53
C GLU A 146 -19.04 -5.92 2.10
N VAL A 147 -17.85 -5.83 2.69
CA VAL A 147 -17.08 -6.99 3.12
C VAL A 147 -16.60 -6.86 4.56
N ASN A 148 -16.63 -7.96 5.30
CA ASN A 148 -15.95 -8.10 6.59
C ASN A 148 -14.48 -8.52 6.38
N GLY A 149 -13.72 -8.69 7.48
CA GLY A 149 -12.30 -9.02 7.40
C GLY A 149 -12.01 -10.30 6.62
N LYS A 150 -12.76 -11.38 6.87
CA LYS A 150 -12.58 -12.67 6.16
C LYS A 150 -12.86 -12.54 4.66
N ALA A 151 -13.92 -11.85 4.29
CA ALA A 151 -14.26 -11.63 2.89
C ALA A 151 -13.21 -10.71 2.21
N ALA A 152 -12.76 -9.65 2.88
CA ALA A 152 -11.70 -8.77 2.37
C ALA A 152 -10.38 -9.53 2.16
N LEU A 153 -9.99 -10.40 3.11
CA LEU A 153 -8.81 -11.23 2.96
C LEU A 153 -8.95 -12.22 1.80
N ALA A 154 -10.10 -12.86 1.65
CA ALA A 154 -10.37 -13.78 0.56
C ALA A 154 -10.34 -13.06 -0.80
N PHE A 155 -10.87 -11.83 -0.89
CA PHE A 155 -10.80 -10.96 -2.06
C PHE A 155 -9.34 -10.68 -2.47
N CYS A 156 -8.47 -10.33 -1.51
CA CYS A 156 -7.05 -10.06 -1.73
C CYS A 156 -6.21 -11.29 -2.13
N ARG A 157 -6.67 -12.51 -1.82
CA ARG A 157 -5.90 -13.74 -2.01
C ARG A 157 -6.31 -14.52 -3.23
N GLU A 158 -7.48 -14.25 -3.82
CA GLU A 158 -7.98 -15.02 -4.96
C GLU A 158 -7.05 -14.94 -6.17
N ARG A 159 -6.81 -16.06 -6.83
CA ARG A 159 -5.99 -16.19 -8.03
C ARG A 159 -6.55 -17.14 -9.08
N GLN A 160 -7.29 -18.17 -8.63
CA GLN A 160 -7.63 -19.33 -9.44
C GLN A 160 -8.92 -19.10 -10.21
N ASN A 161 -9.89 -18.45 -9.57
CA ASN A 161 -11.21 -18.22 -10.14
C ASN A 161 -11.35 -16.82 -10.76
N ILE A 162 -10.23 -16.09 -10.97
CA ILE A 162 -10.20 -14.77 -11.57
C ILE A 162 -9.43 -14.77 -12.89
N SER A 163 -9.96 -14.05 -13.88
CA SER A 163 -9.24 -13.80 -15.13
C SER A 163 -8.10 -12.82 -14.88
N GLY A 164 -6.88 -13.13 -15.35
CA GLY A 164 -5.69 -12.30 -15.15
C GLY A 164 -4.78 -12.74 -14.00
N GLY A 165 -5.17 -13.73 -13.19
CA GLY A 165 -4.32 -14.38 -12.21
C GLY A 165 -3.64 -13.40 -11.24
N ASP A 166 -2.32 -13.41 -11.19
CA ASP A 166 -1.52 -12.60 -10.25
C ASP A 166 -1.66 -11.08 -10.47
N ASN A 167 -1.85 -10.64 -11.70
CA ASN A 167 -2.06 -9.21 -12.01
C ASN A 167 -3.42 -8.73 -11.50
N GLN A 168 -4.48 -9.54 -11.62
CA GLN A 168 -5.79 -9.22 -11.06
C GLN A 168 -5.71 -9.18 -9.52
N ARG A 169 -5.05 -10.16 -8.90
CA ARG A 169 -4.83 -10.15 -7.46
C ARG A 169 -4.15 -8.85 -6.99
N GLY A 170 -3.15 -8.36 -7.70
CA GLY A 170 -2.51 -7.08 -7.38
C GLY A 170 -3.49 -5.91 -7.41
N ARG A 171 -4.42 -5.88 -8.37
CA ARG A 171 -5.49 -4.87 -8.42
C ARG A 171 -6.49 -5.04 -7.28
N ASP A 172 -6.91 -6.26 -6.99
CA ASP A 172 -7.85 -6.55 -5.92
C ASP A 172 -7.27 -6.17 -4.53
N GLN A 173 -5.97 -6.39 -4.31
CA GLN A 173 -5.26 -5.90 -3.12
C GLN A 173 -5.32 -4.37 -3.03
N MET A 174 -5.10 -3.67 -4.15
CA MET A 174 -5.18 -2.21 -4.21
C MET A 174 -6.60 -1.71 -3.90
N ILE A 175 -7.62 -2.34 -4.46
CA ILE A 175 -9.04 -2.04 -4.20
C ILE A 175 -9.36 -2.21 -2.71
N ALA A 176 -8.89 -3.29 -2.08
CA ALA A 176 -9.12 -3.51 -0.65
C ALA A 176 -8.41 -2.46 0.21
N ILE A 177 -7.19 -2.08 -0.13
CA ILE A 177 -6.44 -1.01 0.57
C ILE A 177 -7.14 0.33 0.38
N GLN A 178 -7.60 0.64 -0.83
CA GLN A 178 -8.43 1.82 -1.10
C GLN A 178 -9.65 1.83 -0.16
N GLY A 179 -10.38 0.70 -0.06
CA GLY A 179 -11.53 0.57 0.83
C GLY A 179 -11.20 0.79 2.32
N ILE A 180 -10.03 0.31 2.77
CA ILE A 180 -9.54 0.58 4.14
C ILE A 180 -9.26 2.07 4.33
N VAL A 181 -8.54 2.70 3.39
CA VAL A 181 -8.18 4.12 3.47
C VAL A 181 -9.43 4.99 3.44
N ASP A 182 -10.37 4.71 2.53
CA ASP A 182 -11.67 5.41 2.45
C ASP A 182 -12.45 5.31 3.77
N LYS A 183 -12.43 4.12 4.39
CA LYS A 183 -13.12 3.91 5.67
C LYS A 183 -12.45 4.68 6.80
N VAL A 184 -11.11 4.63 6.89
CA VAL A 184 -10.33 5.38 7.89
C VAL A 184 -10.48 6.89 7.69
N ALA A 185 -10.48 7.35 6.44
CA ALA A 185 -10.68 8.75 6.08
C ALA A 185 -12.15 9.24 6.25
N SER A 186 -13.07 8.35 6.62
CA SER A 186 -14.48 8.70 6.77
C SER A 186 -14.81 9.25 8.16
N PRO A 187 -15.77 10.19 8.26
CA PRO A 187 -16.23 10.72 9.55
C PRO A 187 -16.80 9.66 10.50
N SER A 188 -17.22 8.50 9.99
CA SER A 188 -17.83 7.43 10.79
C SER A 188 -16.87 6.78 11.80
N ILE A 189 -15.57 6.78 11.53
CA ILE A 189 -14.54 6.21 12.40
C ILE A 189 -14.23 7.11 13.59
N LEU A 190 -14.48 8.40 13.48
CA LEU A 190 -14.06 9.43 14.44
C LEU A 190 -14.61 9.25 15.84
N TYR A 191 -15.85 8.77 15.95
CA TYR A 191 -16.50 8.58 17.26
C TYR A 191 -15.90 7.42 18.06
N ASN A 192 -15.21 6.47 17.39
CA ASN A 192 -14.69 5.26 18.01
C ASN A 192 -13.20 5.02 17.72
N TYR A 193 -12.48 6.00 17.15
CA TYR A 193 -11.10 5.79 16.67
C TYR A 193 -10.16 5.21 17.75
N SER A 194 -10.25 5.71 19.00
CA SER A 194 -9.42 5.23 20.10
C SER A 194 -9.70 3.75 20.42
N SER A 195 -10.95 3.32 20.35
CA SER A 195 -11.32 1.91 20.54
C SER A 195 -10.81 1.04 19.38
N VAL A 196 -10.98 1.51 18.16
CA VAL A 196 -10.47 0.84 16.95
C VAL A 196 -8.94 0.72 17.03
N LEU A 197 -8.24 1.83 17.26
CA LEU A 197 -6.78 1.85 17.34
C LEU A 197 -6.26 0.87 18.42
N ASN A 198 -6.84 0.92 19.62
CA ASN A 198 -6.45 0.01 20.71
C ASN A 198 -6.68 -1.47 20.37
N SER A 199 -7.72 -1.80 19.61
CA SER A 199 -8.00 -3.18 19.21
C SER A 199 -7.05 -3.72 18.15
N VAL A 200 -6.47 -2.85 17.30
CA VAL A 200 -5.63 -3.25 16.18
C VAL A 200 -4.14 -2.90 16.36
N GLN A 201 -3.76 -2.27 17.48
CA GLN A 201 -2.39 -1.78 17.69
C GLN A 201 -1.32 -2.87 17.59
N SER A 202 -1.64 -4.12 17.93
CA SER A 202 -0.73 -5.26 17.79
C SER A 202 -0.71 -5.87 16.38
N MET A 203 -1.60 -5.43 15.49
CA MET A 203 -1.80 -6.00 14.16
C MET A 203 -0.97 -5.32 13.08
N PHE A 204 -0.33 -4.20 13.40
CA PHE A 204 0.55 -3.49 12.48
C PHE A 204 1.78 -2.92 13.21
N GLN A 205 2.82 -2.67 12.44
CA GLN A 205 4.01 -1.94 12.89
C GLN A 205 4.07 -0.60 12.16
N THR A 206 4.40 0.47 12.87
CA THR A 206 4.49 1.80 12.28
C THR A 206 5.54 2.66 12.95
N SER A 207 6.05 3.63 12.21
CA SER A 207 6.87 4.72 12.74
C SER A 207 6.03 5.94 13.17
N LEU A 208 4.72 5.94 12.88
CA LEU A 208 3.79 6.98 13.35
C LEU A 208 3.68 6.92 14.88
N THR A 209 3.73 8.07 15.52
CA THR A 209 3.47 8.19 16.96
C THR A 209 1.96 8.29 17.23
N ASP A 210 1.55 8.08 18.49
CA ASP A 210 0.15 8.28 18.89
C ASP A 210 -0.32 9.72 18.62
N ASP A 211 0.58 10.71 18.76
CA ASP A 211 0.29 12.11 18.46
C ASP A 211 0.09 12.35 16.95
N ASP A 212 0.87 11.68 16.09
CA ASP A 212 0.70 11.74 14.63
C ASP A 212 -0.66 11.17 14.24
N ILE A 213 -1.01 10.00 14.78
CA ILE A 213 -2.30 9.34 14.51
C ILE A 213 -3.46 10.21 15.01
N ALA A 214 -3.36 10.77 16.22
CA ALA A 214 -4.39 11.66 16.76
C ALA A 214 -4.57 12.92 15.89
N SER A 215 -3.47 13.45 15.36
CA SER A 215 -3.48 14.60 14.44
C SER A 215 -4.18 14.27 13.12
N MET A 216 -3.90 13.09 12.53
CA MET A 216 -4.59 12.59 11.32
C MET A 216 -6.09 12.43 11.55
N VAL A 217 -6.48 11.85 12.68
CA VAL A 217 -7.89 11.71 13.06
C VAL A 217 -8.56 13.08 13.16
N LYS A 218 -7.91 14.03 13.83
CA LYS A 218 -8.45 15.40 13.93
C LYS A 218 -8.64 16.05 12.55
N LEU A 219 -7.67 15.89 11.65
CA LEU A 219 -7.77 16.39 10.28
C LEU A 219 -8.93 15.76 9.50
N THR A 220 -9.26 14.50 9.78
CA THR A 220 -10.43 13.83 9.19
C THR A 220 -11.75 14.38 9.74
N MET A 221 -11.76 14.87 11.00
CA MET A 221 -12.95 15.48 11.61
C MET A 221 -13.30 16.87 11.05
N GLU A 222 -12.31 17.56 10.52
CA GLU A 222 -12.44 18.96 10.09
C GLU A 222 -12.58 19.05 8.56
N GLY A 223 -13.63 19.67 8.07
CA GLY A 223 -13.78 20.07 6.67
C GLY A 223 -14.47 19.05 5.77
N GLU A 224 -14.10 19.07 4.50
CA GLU A 224 -14.67 18.24 3.42
C GLU A 224 -14.18 16.79 3.49
N ALA A 225 -14.87 15.89 2.76
CA ALA A 225 -14.44 14.51 2.60
C ALA A 225 -13.09 14.44 1.90
N TRP A 226 -12.29 13.43 2.24
CA TRP A 226 -11.03 13.16 1.56
C TRP A 226 -11.28 12.63 0.15
N ASN A 227 -10.50 13.12 -0.81
CA ASN A 227 -10.42 12.57 -2.15
C ASN A 227 -9.27 11.55 -2.20
N VAL A 228 -9.61 10.27 -2.25
CA VAL A 228 -8.64 9.17 -2.30
C VAL A 228 -8.57 8.63 -3.71
N GLN A 229 -7.38 8.64 -4.29
CA GLN A 229 -7.12 8.22 -5.66
C GLN A 229 -5.97 7.22 -5.68
N SER A 230 -5.85 6.46 -6.77
CA SER A 230 -4.80 5.46 -6.91
C SER A 230 -4.16 5.47 -8.28
N TYR A 231 -2.88 5.09 -8.32
CA TYR A 231 -2.11 4.88 -9.52
C TYR A 231 -1.24 3.64 -9.36
N ALA A 232 -1.15 2.80 -10.38
CA ALA A 232 -0.28 1.64 -10.37
C ALA A 232 0.79 1.77 -11.46
N VAL A 233 2.06 1.67 -11.06
CA VAL A 233 3.14 1.60 -12.04
C VAL A 233 3.19 0.20 -12.67
N SER A 234 3.68 0.10 -13.90
CA SER A 234 3.70 -1.13 -14.69
C SER A 234 5.10 -1.52 -15.14
N GLY A 235 5.24 -2.69 -15.73
CA GLY A 235 6.50 -3.15 -16.31
C GLY A 235 6.32 -4.43 -17.09
N GLU A 236 7.39 -4.91 -17.70
CA GLU A 236 7.40 -6.12 -18.51
C GLU A 236 8.02 -7.30 -17.76
N GLY A 237 7.42 -8.48 -17.94
CA GLY A 237 7.91 -9.72 -17.35
C GLY A 237 9.24 -10.14 -17.99
N VAL A 238 10.27 -10.35 -17.18
CA VAL A 238 11.59 -10.81 -17.61
C VAL A 238 12.08 -11.93 -16.70
N TYR A 239 13.03 -12.72 -17.20
CA TYR A 239 13.76 -13.69 -16.39
C TYR A 239 15.19 -13.21 -16.18
N ALA A 240 15.55 -12.95 -14.92
CA ALA A 240 16.83 -12.38 -14.55
C ALA A 240 17.44 -13.09 -13.32
N PRO A 241 18.76 -13.00 -13.11
CA PRO A 241 19.39 -13.57 -11.92
C PRO A 241 19.02 -12.77 -10.67
N SER A 242 18.78 -13.48 -9.57
CA SER A 242 18.66 -12.87 -8.26
C SER A 242 20.06 -12.55 -7.70
N TYR A 243 20.23 -11.38 -7.10
CA TYR A 243 21.49 -11.02 -6.44
C TYR A 243 21.66 -11.76 -5.10
N PHE A 244 20.56 -11.91 -4.34
CA PHE A 244 20.61 -12.50 -2.98
C PHE A 244 20.48 -14.00 -2.96
N PHE A 245 19.81 -14.57 -3.95
CA PHE A 245 19.57 -16.00 -4.01
C PHE A 245 20.34 -16.61 -5.19
N SER A 246 20.97 -17.76 -4.96
CA SER A 246 21.73 -18.48 -5.99
C SER A 246 20.85 -19.08 -7.09
N TYR A 247 19.79 -18.38 -7.48
CA TYR A 247 18.94 -18.77 -8.59
C TYR A 247 19.44 -18.09 -9.87
N PRO A 248 19.78 -18.86 -10.89
CA PRO A 248 20.30 -18.32 -12.14
C PRO A 248 19.28 -17.54 -12.94
N SER A 249 17.99 -17.77 -12.68
CA SER A 249 16.89 -17.12 -13.38
C SER A 249 15.62 -17.18 -12.53
N LEU A 250 15.08 -16.02 -12.19
CA LEU A 250 13.78 -15.84 -11.56
C LEU A 250 12.91 -14.95 -12.46
N TYR A 251 11.60 -15.18 -12.43
CA TYR A 251 10.65 -14.22 -13.01
C TYR A 251 10.77 -12.90 -12.25
N MET A 252 10.97 -11.80 -12.96
CA MET A 252 11.04 -10.43 -12.47
C MET A 252 10.15 -9.55 -13.33
N THR A 253 9.90 -8.33 -12.90
CA THR A 253 9.26 -7.30 -13.69
C THR A 253 10.24 -6.16 -13.91
N GLU A 254 10.70 -5.96 -15.15
CA GLU A 254 11.52 -4.80 -15.49
C GLU A 254 10.61 -3.57 -15.46
N PRO A 255 10.93 -2.52 -14.66
CA PRO A 255 10.09 -1.34 -14.53
C PRO A 255 9.89 -0.59 -15.86
N ASP A 256 8.64 -0.25 -16.20
CA ASP A 256 8.39 0.80 -17.19
C ASP A 256 8.61 2.17 -16.54
N MET A 257 9.78 2.74 -16.82
CA MET A 257 10.20 4.01 -16.23
C MET A 257 9.29 5.17 -16.61
N ASN A 258 8.51 5.11 -17.72
CA ASN A 258 7.54 6.14 -18.05
C ASN A 258 6.43 6.19 -17.00
N THR A 259 5.97 5.01 -16.53
CA THR A 259 4.95 4.95 -15.48
C THR A 259 5.49 5.35 -14.11
N VAL A 260 6.78 5.12 -13.85
CA VAL A 260 7.47 5.59 -12.64
C VAL A 260 7.59 7.11 -12.64
N GLU A 261 8.03 7.72 -13.75
CA GLU A 261 8.08 9.19 -13.88
C GLU A 261 6.68 9.82 -13.77
N LYS A 262 5.65 9.17 -14.35
CA LYS A 262 4.26 9.62 -14.18
C LYS A 262 3.82 9.58 -12.71
N ALA A 263 4.18 8.52 -11.96
CA ALA A 263 3.91 8.45 -10.52
C ALA A 263 4.59 9.60 -9.77
N LYS A 264 5.85 9.95 -10.10
CA LYS A 264 6.56 11.09 -9.51
C LYS A 264 5.85 12.41 -9.79
N GLU A 265 5.38 12.62 -11.01
CA GLU A 265 4.57 13.80 -11.37
C GLU A 265 3.30 13.90 -10.53
N LEU A 266 2.58 12.79 -10.36
CA LEU A 266 1.35 12.73 -9.57
C LEU A 266 1.63 13.00 -8.08
N LEU A 267 2.68 12.40 -7.50
CA LEU A 267 3.12 12.67 -6.12
C LEU A 267 3.45 14.17 -5.94
N GLN A 268 4.18 14.76 -6.90
CA GLN A 268 4.54 16.19 -6.85
C GLN A 268 3.29 17.08 -6.91
N LYS A 269 2.30 16.75 -7.75
CA LYS A 269 1.03 17.48 -7.82
C LYS A 269 0.27 17.49 -6.51
N ILE A 270 0.17 16.32 -5.84
CA ILE A 270 -0.42 16.24 -4.50
C ILE A 270 0.33 17.13 -3.52
N LYS A 271 1.66 17.06 -3.52
CA LYS A 271 2.53 17.85 -2.65
C LYS A 271 2.36 19.36 -2.88
N ASP A 272 2.23 19.79 -4.12
CA ASP A 272 2.04 21.20 -4.50
C ASP A 272 0.61 21.69 -4.22
N GLY A 273 -0.32 20.77 -3.95
CA GLY A 273 -1.72 21.08 -3.64
C GLY A 273 -2.59 21.25 -4.89
N ASP A 274 -2.16 20.73 -6.02
CA ASP A 274 -2.99 20.67 -7.24
C ASP A 274 -4.19 19.73 -6.99
N VAL A 275 -5.37 20.17 -7.38
CA VAL A 275 -6.59 19.34 -7.32
C VAL A 275 -6.86 18.81 -8.72
N PHE A 276 -6.83 17.50 -8.90
CA PHE A 276 -7.00 16.85 -10.20
C PHE A 276 -7.61 15.44 -10.02
N ASP A 277 -8.10 14.89 -11.12
CA ASP A 277 -8.47 13.48 -11.22
C ASP A 277 -7.33 12.71 -11.87
N VAL A 278 -6.91 11.60 -11.26
CA VAL A 278 -5.76 10.79 -11.73
C VAL A 278 -6.07 10.16 -13.09
N ASP A 279 -7.28 9.61 -13.28
CA ASP A 279 -7.65 8.91 -14.51
C ASP A 279 -7.75 9.90 -15.68
N GLU A 280 -8.34 11.08 -15.46
CA GLU A 280 -8.38 12.15 -16.45
C GLU A 280 -6.95 12.60 -16.80
N TYR A 281 -6.12 12.90 -15.81
CA TYR A 281 -4.75 13.36 -16.03
C TYR A 281 -3.89 12.34 -16.78
N VAL A 282 -4.00 11.05 -16.45
CA VAL A 282 -3.23 9.98 -17.11
C VAL A 282 -3.72 9.73 -18.54
N SER A 283 -5.02 9.90 -18.82
CA SER A 283 -5.58 9.70 -20.16
C SER A 283 -5.24 10.83 -21.15
N GLU A 284 -4.94 12.04 -20.63
CA GLU A 284 -4.63 13.24 -21.45
C GLU A 284 -3.12 13.41 -21.72
N ASN A 285 -2.25 12.77 -20.96
CA ASN A 285 -0.81 12.91 -21.00
C ASN A 285 -0.06 11.58 -21.09
#